data_139061735bf172b8c289808d0207c298
#
_entry.id   139061735bf172b8c289808d0207c298
#
_cell.length_a   1.000
_cell.length_b   1.000
_cell.length_c   1.000
_cell.angle_alpha   90.00
_cell.angle_beta   90.00
_cell.angle_gamma   90.00
#
_symmetry.space_group_name_H-M   'P 1'
#
loop_
_entity.id
_entity.type
_entity.pdbx_description
1 polymer ?
#
loop_
_entity_poly.entity_id
_entity_poly.type
_entity_poly.pdbx_seq_one_letter_code
_entity_poly.pdbx_strand_id
1 'polypeptide(L)'
;MKQLITSILCATTALLLSAQTPTVKINVGTKTTQKIHKEIYGQFAEHLGTCIYGGLWVGNHTSIPNTNGYRNDVLQALQDLKIPVLRWPGGCFADEYHWMDGIGPSNQRPKMQNNNWGGTIEDNSFGTHEFLNLCELLDCEPYISGNVGSGTVEELAKWVEYMTSDGDTPMAKLRRKNGRDKAWKVKFLGVGNESWGCGGDMRPEYYADLYRRYAVYCRNYDGNKLYKIASGASDYDYNWTEVLMKNIGHRMHGVSLHYYTVKGWSGSKGSALRFNNDEYYWTMGKCLEIEDVIKRHEDIMNKYDPKKQVGLLVDEWGTWWDEEPGTIRGHLYQQNSMRDAFVAALTLNVFHRHTERIRMANIAQVVNVLQSMILTDTKGTGHMVLTPTYHVFKMYKDFQEAAYLPLQVTCDSLQVPHEKGKTRPVPRVSASAAQAVDGSTVISLANISLDTPCEVEFNLNDNKPKAVTGTLLTCKNINDYNSFEHPNTVQPIAFKGAKISKNTLRVKLPAKSIAVLKLNQ
;
A
#
# COMPACT_ATOMS: atom_id res chain seq x y z
N MET A 1 67.24 -52.50 24.37
CA MET A 1 66.19 -51.61 24.87
C MET A 1 65.36 -51.17 23.69
N LYS A 2 64.19 -51.76 23.50
CA LYS A 2 63.28 -51.43 22.40
C LYS A 2 62.25 -50.50 22.97
N GLN A 3 62.16 -49.26 22.50
CA GLN A 3 61.08 -48.33 22.83
C GLN A 3 59.91 -48.60 21.93
N LEU A 4 58.79 -48.92 22.52
CA LEU A 4 57.49 -49.02 21.87
C LEU A 4 56.88 -47.61 21.80
N ILE A 5 56.65 -47.11 20.59
CA ILE A 5 55.92 -45.87 20.33
C ILE A 5 54.45 -46.27 20.08
N THR A 6 53.60 -45.97 21.03
CA THR A 6 52.13 -46.16 20.88
C THR A 6 51.53 -44.89 20.28
N SER A 7 51.15 -44.95 19.00
CA SER A 7 50.41 -43.87 18.32
C SER A 7 48.94 -43.94 18.73
N ILE A 8 48.46 -42.94 19.45
CA ILE A 8 47.03 -42.74 19.75
C ILE A 8 46.40 -42.00 18.58
N LEU A 9 45.59 -42.71 17.80
CA LEU A 9 44.77 -42.15 16.71
C LEU A 9 43.52 -41.52 17.35
N CYS A 10 43.48 -40.19 17.52
CA CYS A 10 42.29 -39.46 17.91
C CYS A 10 41.37 -39.33 16.66
N ALA A 11 40.35 -40.18 16.58
CA ALA A 11 39.27 -40.04 15.62
C ALA A 11 38.32 -38.96 16.10
N THR A 12 38.45 -37.75 15.59
CA THR A 12 37.45 -36.69 15.74
C THR A 12 36.25 -36.99 14.84
N THR A 13 35.24 -37.64 15.38
CA THR A 13 33.92 -37.71 14.74
C THR A 13 33.29 -36.33 14.77
N ALA A 14 33.40 -35.60 13.66
CA ALA A 14 32.57 -34.41 13.45
C ALA A 14 31.12 -34.86 13.31
N LEU A 15 30.35 -34.71 14.36
CA LEU A 15 28.87 -34.75 14.30
C LEU A 15 28.41 -33.59 13.44
N LEU A 16 28.14 -33.85 12.16
CA LEU A 16 27.34 -32.99 11.32
C LEU A 16 25.93 -33.00 11.91
N LEU A 17 25.64 -32.05 12.83
CA LEU A 17 24.27 -31.72 13.16
C LEU A 17 23.64 -31.20 11.86
N SER A 18 22.93 -32.06 11.17
CA SER A 18 21.99 -31.66 10.13
C SER A 18 20.96 -30.77 10.82
N ALA A 19 21.09 -29.46 10.62
CA ALA A 19 20.09 -28.53 11.12
C ALA A 19 18.72 -28.95 10.56
N GLN A 20 17.85 -29.38 11.45
CA GLN A 20 16.51 -29.82 11.04
C GLN A 20 15.78 -28.64 10.42
N THR A 21 15.24 -28.82 9.22
CA THR A 21 14.46 -27.79 8.53
C THR A 21 13.34 -27.30 9.45
N PRO A 22 13.25 -25.99 9.75
CA PRO A 22 12.21 -25.48 10.63
C PRO A 22 10.82 -25.82 10.12
N THR A 23 9.95 -26.28 11.01
CA THR A 23 8.57 -26.62 10.69
C THR A 23 7.63 -25.57 11.27
N VAL A 24 6.83 -24.94 10.41
CA VAL A 24 5.77 -24.01 10.75
C VAL A 24 4.44 -24.73 10.75
N LYS A 25 3.67 -24.65 11.83
CA LYS A 25 2.32 -25.24 11.90
C LYS A 25 1.28 -24.15 11.87
N ILE A 26 0.28 -24.33 11.02
CA ILE A 26 -0.81 -23.37 10.84
C ILE A 26 -2.15 -24.11 10.93
N ASN A 27 -2.98 -23.69 11.87
CA ASN A 27 -4.37 -24.09 11.94
C ASN A 27 -5.24 -23.02 11.28
N VAL A 28 -6.00 -23.40 10.27
CA VAL A 28 -6.95 -22.51 9.60
C VAL A 28 -8.25 -22.53 10.40
N GLY A 29 -8.68 -21.38 10.86
CA GLY A 29 -9.96 -21.23 11.57
C GLY A 29 -11.16 -21.34 10.64
N THR A 30 -12.35 -21.30 11.22
CA THR A 30 -13.60 -21.27 10.46
C THR A 30 -13.79 -19.91 9.80
N LYS A 31 -14.50 -19.90 8.68
CA LYS A 31 -14.87 -18.68 7.96
C LYS A 31 -15.58 -17.69 8.88
N THR A 32 -15.11 -16.46 8.89
CA THR A 32 -15.75 -15.36 9.59
C THR A 32 -16.76 -14.65 8.69
N THR A 33 -17.56 -13.75 9.27
CA THR A 33 -18.39 -12.80 8.52
C THR A 33 -17.58 -11.59 8.06
N GLN A 34 -16.33 -11.48 8.51
CA GLN A 34 -15.44 -10.38 8.16
C GLN A 34 -14.91 -10.55 6.73
N LYS A 35 -14.92 -9.45 6.01
CA LYS A 35 -14.53 -9.40 4.61
C LYS A 35 -13.28 -8.55 4.45
N ILE A 36 -12.32 -9.04 3.71
CA ILE A 36 -11.16 -8.24 3.31
C ILE A 36 -11.64 -7.23 2.29
N HIS A 37 -11.73 -5.96 2.70
CA HIS A 37 -12.17 -4.88 1.83
C HIS A 37 -11.24 -4.73 0.65
N LYS A 38 -11.79 -4.69 -0.57
CA LYS A 38 -10.96 -4.51 -1.79
C LYS A 38 -10.10 -3.24 -1.72
N GLU A 39 -10.62 -2.19 -1.09
CA GLU A 39 -9.95 -0.89 -0.96
C GLU A 39 -8.64 -0.95 -0.15
N ILE A 40 -8.32 -2.06 0.54
CA ILE A 40 -7.00 -2.31 1.16
C ILE A 40 -5.89 -2.37 0.10
N TYR A 41 -6.24 -2.68 -1.14
CA TYR A 41 -5.33 -2.72 -2.29
C TYR A 41 -5.29 -1.39 -3.08
N GLY A 42 -5.71 -0.31 -2.44
CA GLY A 42 -5.74 1.03 -3.01
C GLY A 42 -4.36 1.56 -3.34
N GLN A 43 -4.37 2.55 -4.22
CA GLN A 43 -3.18 3.23 -4.73
C GLN A 43 -3.25 4.72 -4.41
N PHE A 44 -2.10 5.36 -4.41
CA PHE A 44 -1.96 6.78 -4.17
C PHE A 44 -1.19 7.44 -5.31
N ALA A 45 -1.74 8.53 -5.84
CA ALA A 45 -1.13 9.39 -6.85
C ALA A 45 -1.10 10.82 -6.34
N GLU A 46 0.06 11.45 -6.43
CA GLU A 46 0.27 12.83 -6.01
C GLU A 46 0.96 13.62 -7.10
N HIS A 47 0.71 14.92 -7.18
CA HIS A 47 1.56 15.85 -7.93
C HIS A 47 2.92 15.95 -7.22
N LEU A 48 3.72 14.90 -7.38
CA LEU A 48 5.03 14.71 -6.80
C LEU A 48 5.94 14.06 -7.83
N GLY A 49 7.08 14.71 -8.11
CA GLY A 49 8.05 14.19 -9.06
C GLY A 49 7.41 13.84 -10.40
N THR A 50 7.58 12.61 -10.81
CA THR A 50 7.02 12.08 -12.07
C THR A 50 5.89 11.07 -11.86
N CYS A 51 5.17 11.15 -10.74
CA CYS A 51 4.01 10.27 -10.53
C CYS A 51 2.90 10.56 -11.54
N ILE A 52 2.55 11.83 -11.69
CA ILE A 52 1.52 12.27 -12.66
C ILE A 52 2.15 12.48 -14.03
N TYR A 53 2.96 13.53 -14.19
CA TYR A 53 3.55 13.92 -15.47
C TYR A 53 4.72 13.01 -15.85
N GLY A 54 4.58 12.30 -16.98
CA GLY A 54 5.54 11.27 -17.41
C GLY A 54 5.29 9.87 -16.82
N GLY A 55 4.55 9.81 -15.73
CA GLY A 55 4.10 8.57 -15.10
C GLY A 55 2.73 8.12 -15.59
N LEU A 56 1.67 8.64 -14.97
CA LEU A 56 0.28 8.35 -15.37
C LEU A 56 -0.11 9.10 -16.66
N TRP A 57 0.33 10.34 -16.80
CA TRP A 57 -0.09 11.30 -17.81
C TRP A 57 1.06 11.82 -18.65
N VAL A 58 0.91 11.77 -19.97
CA VAL A 58 1.89 12.29 -20.94
C VAL A 58 1.28 13.33 -21.88
N GLY A 59 -0.02 13.60 -21.76
CA GLY A 59 -0.73 14.47 -22.67
C GLY A 59 -0.90 13.84 -24.07
N ASN A 60 -1.56 14.60 -24.96
CA ASN A 60 -1.88 14.09 -26.30
C ASN A 60 -0.78 14.34 -27.34
N HIS A 61 0.20 15.20 -27.04
CA HIS A 61 1.25 15.63 -27.96
C HIS A 61 2.60 15.00 -27.59
N THR A 62 2.67 13.68 -27.68
CA THR A 62 3.87 12.89 -27.33
C THR A 62 4.01 11.68 -28.25
N SER A 63 5.24 11.18 -28.41
CA SER A 63 5.52 9.91 -29.09
C SER A 63 5.25 8.68 -28.22
N ILE A 64 5.02 8.87 -26.91
CA ILE A 64 4.71 7.77 -25.99
C ILE A 64 3.27 7.29 -26.25
N PRO A 65 3.04 5.98 -26.50
CA PRO A 65 1.72 5.44 -26.73
C PRO A 65 0.75 5.77 -25.58
N ASN A 66 -0.35 6.42 -25.90
CA ASN A 66 -1.32 6.87 -24.92
C ASN A 66 -2.76 6.81 -25.45
N THR A 67 -3.70 6.77 -24.52
CA THR A 67 -5.14 6.92 -24.77
C THR A 67 -5.59 8.21 -24.08
N ASN A 68 -5.95 9.22 -24.85
CA ASN A 68 -6.37 10.53 -24.32
C ASN A 68 -5.38 11.15 -23.33
N GLY A 69 -4.08 10.94 -23.51
CA GLY A 69 -3.01 11.45 -22.65
C GLY A 69 -2.57 10.50 -21.54
N TYR A 70 -3.29 9.42 -21.25
CA TYR A 70 -2.87 8.41 -20.26
C TYR A 70 -1.94 7.39 -20.94
N ARG A 71 -0.82 7.07 -20.29
CA ARG A 71 0.10 6.06 -20.82
C ARG A 71 -0.58 4.70 -20.93
N ASN A 72 -0.55 4.08 -22.11
CA ASN A 72 -1.22 2.81 -22.37
C ASN A 72 -0.61 1.65 -21.56
N ASP A 73 0.70 1.61 -21.44
CA ASP A 73 1.42 0.58 -20.69
C ASP A 73 1.07 0.64 -19.19
N VAL A 74 1.08 1.84 -18.59
CA VAL A 74 0.70 2.07 -17.19
C VAL A 74 -0.78 1.76 -16.98
N LEU A 75 -1.66 2.22 -17.86
CA LEU A 75 -3.10 1.95 -17.79
C LEU A 75 -3.39 0.45 -17.79
N GLN A 76 -2.75 -0.30 -18.71
CA GLN A 76 -2.91 -1.76 -18.79
C GLN A 76 -2.41 -2.46 -17.52
N ALA A 77 -1.26 -2.05 -16.99
CA ALA A 77 -0.72 -2.63 -15.77
C ALA A 77 -1.65 -2.42 -14.56
N LEU A 78 -2.25 -1.22 -14.44
CA LEU A 78 -3.18 -0.92 -13.35
C LEU A 78 -4.53 -1.64 -13.51
N GLN A 79 -5.02 -1.82 -14.75
CA GLN A 79 -6.19 -2.65 -15.04
C GLN A 79 -5.93 -4.13 -14.68
N ASP A 80 -4.73 -4.64 -14.97
CA ASP A 80 -4.32 -6.01 -14.61
C ASP A 80 -4.31 -6.25 -13.09
N LEU A 81 -3.96 -5.23 -12.30
CA LEU A 81 -4.04 -5.25 -10.84
C LEU A 81 -5.49 -5.20 -10.33
N LYS A 82 -6.43 -4.68 -11.14
CA LYS A 82 -7.79 -4.33 -10.70
C LYS A 82 -7.74 -3.43 -9.47
N ILE A 83 -7.00 -2.32 -9.57
CA ILE A 83 -6.90 -1.39 -8.45
C ILE A 83 -8.30 -0.91 -8.04
N PRO A 84 -8.67 -1.00 -6.76
CA PRO A 84 -10.04 -0.72 -6.35
C PRO A 84 -10.31 0.76 -6.06
N VAL A 85 -9.27 1.52 -5.74
CA VAL A 85 -9.34 2.94 -5.40
C VAL A 85 -8.04 3.63 -5.73
N LEU A 86 -8.12 4.86 -6.23
CA LEU A 86 -6.99 5.74 -6.48
C LEU A 86 -7.20 7.06 -5.73
N ARG A 87 -6.25 7.42 -4.86
CA ARG A 87 -6.24 8.67 -4.08
C ARG A 87 -5.46 9.74 -4.83
N TRP A 88 -6.01 10.97 -4.90
CA TRP A 88 -5.45 12.15 -5.59
C TRP A 88 -6.07 13.45 -5.01
N PRO A 89 -5.49 14.66 -5.11
CA PRO A 89 -4.29 15.06 -5.87
C PRO A 89 -2.99 14.93 -5.08
N GLY A 90 -3.04 14.51 -3.85
CA GLY A 90 -1.87 14.36 -3.02
C GLY A 90 -2.17 13.97 -1.61
N GLY A 91 -1.07 13.91 -0.92
CA GLY A 91 -0.65 14.17 0.39
C GLY A 91 -0.49 15.67 0.64
N CYS A 92 0.75 16.11 0.94
CA CYS A 92 1.03 17.53 1.21
C CYS A 92 0.62 18.48 0.08
N PHE A 93 0.73 18.04 -1.17
CA PHE A 93 0.30 18.86 -2.32
C PHE A 93 -1.20 19.20 -2.26
N ALA A 94 -2.04 18.31 -1.74
CA ALA A 94 -3.48 18.52 -1.69
C ALA A 94 -3.87 19.79 -0.90
N ASP A 95 -3.12 20.13 0.14
CA ASP A 95 -3.42 21.27 1.00
C ASP A 95 -2.90 22.64 0.48
N GLU A 96 -2.24 22.64 -0.69
CA GLU A 96 -1.91 23.82 -1.50
C GLU A 96 -2.64 23.82 -2.86
N TYR A 97 -3.38 22.76 -3.21
CA TYR A 97 -4.02 22.63 -4.50
C TYR A 97 -5.39 23.31 -4.55
N HIS A 98 -5.54 24.27 -5.48
CA HIS A 98 -6.79 24.94 -5.79
C HIS A 98 -7.42 24.30 -7.03
N TRP A 99 -8.45 23.47 -6.84
CA TRP A 99 -9.03 22.62 -7.87
C TRP A 99 -9.53 23.35 -9.12
N MET A 100 -9.91 24.64 -8.99
CA MET A 100 -10.36 25.46 -10.12
C MET A 100 -9.21 25.73 -11.12
N ASP A 101 -7.97 25.69 -10.67
CA ASP A 101 -6.79 25.83 -11.53
C ASP A 101 -6.59 24.60 -12.42
N GLY A 102 -7.14 23.45 -12.05
CA GLY A 102 -7.06 22.19 -12.79
C GLY A 102 -8.29 21.88 -13.67
N ILE A 103 -9.12 22.88 -14.03
CA ILE A 103 -10.30 22.70 -14.90
C ILE A 103 -10.31 23.64 -16.08
N GLY A 104 -11.17 23.39 -17.05
CA GLY A 104 -11.25 24.16 -18.30
C GLY A 104 -10.14 23.76 -19.30
N PRO A 105 -9.93 24.54 -20.37
CA PRO A 105 -8.93 24.25 -21.39
C PRO A 105 -7.52 24.19 -20.81
N SER A 106 -6.79 23.09 -21.01
CA SER A 106 -5.51 22.83 -20.35
C SER A 106 -4.44 23.90 -20.67
N ASN A 107 -4.47 24.48 -21.86
CA ASN A 107 -3.54 25.55 -22.26
C ASN A 107 -3.82 26.91 -21.62
N GLN A 108 -4.92 27.06 -20.89
CA GLN A 108 -5.32 28.29 -20.19
C GLN A 108 -5.24 28.12 -18.68
N ARG A 109 -4.90 26.93 -18.19
CA ARG A 109 -4.78 26.68 -16.75
C ARG A 109 -3.56 27.40 -16.17
N PRO A 110 -3.67 28.03 -14.99
CA PRO A 110 -2.53 28.65 -14.35
C PRO A 110 -1.50 27.61 -13.92
N LYS A 111 -0.24 28.02 -13.92
CA LYS A 111 0.86 27.20 -13.39
C LYS A 111 1.09 27.55 -11.94
N MET A 112 1.49 26.56 -11.14
CA MET A 112 1.87 26.77 -9.75
C MET A 112 3.23 26.16 -9.44
N GLN A 113 3.91 26.72 -8.46
CA GLN A 113 5.13 26.11 -7.92
C GLN A 113 4.75 25.08 -6.87
N ASN A 114 5.24 23.88 -7.01
CA ASN A 114 5.09 22.82 -6.02
C ASN A 114 6.13 23.01 -4.90
N ASN A 115 5.74 23.70 -3.85
CA ASN A 115 6.65 24.05 -2.75
C ASN A 115 7.01 22.85 -1.89
N ASN A 116 6.14 21.85 -1.81
CA ASN A 116 6.40 20.65 -1.04
C ASN A 116 7.42 19.74 -1.72
N TRP A 117 7.38 19.65 -3.06
CA TRP A 117 8.11 18.62 -3.80
C TRP A 117 9.00 19.20 -4.91
N GLY A 118 10.26 19.41 -4.57
CA GLY A 118 11.32 19.77 -5.52
C GLY A 118 11.25 21.17 -6.13
N GLY A 119 10.30 22.01 -5.75
CA GLY A 119 10.11 23.34 -6.32
C GLY A 119 9.70 23.35 -7.81
N THR A 120 9.16 22.24 -8.29
CA THR A 120 8.77 22.01 -9.69
C THR A 120 7.57 22.88 -10.06
N ILE A 121 7.52 23.32 -11.32
CA ILE A 121 6.34 24.03 -11.85
C ILE A 121 5.33 23.00 -12.34
N GLU A 122 4.19 22.93 -11.71
CA GLU A 122 3.03 22.16 -12.12
C GLU A 122 2.22 22.98 -13.13
N ASP A 123 1.91 22.39 -14.29
CA ASP A 123 1.20 23.09 -15.37
C ASP A 123 -0.33 22.91 -15.31
N ASN A 124 -0.81 22.12 -14.34
CA ASN A 124 -2.20 21.80 -14.14
C ASN A 124 -2.90 21.15 -15.36
N SER A 125 -2.14 20.59 -16.31
CA SER A 125 -2.72 19.88 -17.47
C SER A 125 -3.42 18.57 -17.08
N PHE A 126 -3.10 18.03 -15.88
CA PHE A 126 -3.84 16.95 -15.24
C PHE A 126 -4.59 17.49 -14.03
N GLY A 127 -5.91 17.50 -14.10
CA GLY A 127 -6.78 18.02 -13.05
C GLY A 127 -8.00 17.13 -12.81
N THR A 128 -9.11 17.74 -12.38
CA THR A 128 -10.33 17.00 -11.98
C THR A 128 -10.86 16.08 -13.09
N HIS A 129 -10.95 16.57 -14.33
CA HIS A 129 -11.47 15.78 -15.45
C HIS A 129 -10.55 14.63 -15.79
N GLU A 130 -9.26 14.90 -15.90
CA GLU A 130 -8.26 13.90 -16.24
C GLU A 130 -8.20 12.80 -15.15
N PHE A 131 -8.25 13.18 -13.88
CA PHE A 131 -8.25 12.21 -12.79
C PHE A 131 -9.51 11.33 -12.75
N LEU A 132 -10.69 11.94 -12.81
CA LEU A 132 -11.95 11.19 -12.71
C LEU A 132 -12.20 10.32 -13.95
N ASN A 133 -11.80 10.77 -15.13
CA ASN A 133 -11.85 9.96 -16.34
C ASN A 133 -10.84 8.79 -16.27
N LEU A 134 -9.65 8.98 -15.67
CA LEU A 134 -8.73 7.87 -15.40
C LEU A 134 -9.37 6.82 -14.49
N CYS A 135 -10.05 7.23 -13.44
CA CYS A 135 -10.75 6.30 -12.55
C CYS A 135 -11.85 5.51 -13.28
N GLU A 136 -12.59 6.15 -14.21
CA GLU A 136 -13.56 5.45 -15.05
C GLU A 136 -12.89 4.42 -16.00
N LEU A 137 -11.75 4.76 -16.60
CA LEU A 137 -10.99 3.83 -17.45
C LEU A 137 -10.42 2.64 -16.67
N LEU A 138 -10.09 2.84 -15.41
CA LEU A 138 -9.55 1.81 -14.51
C LEU A 138 -10.65 1.01 -13.80
N ASP A 139 -11.91 1.43 -13.87
CA ASP A 139 -13.04 0.89 -13.09
C ASP A 139 -12.73 0.88 -11.58
N CYS A 140 -12.16 1.99 -11.08
CA CYS A 140 -11.81 2.16 -9.68
C CYS A 140 -12.52 3.36 -9.05
N GLU A 141 -12.70 3.31 -7.72
CA GLU A 141 -13.29 4.42 -6.97
C GLU A 141 -12.29 5.59 -6.86
N PRO A 142 -12.69 6.82 -7.16
CA PRO A 142 -11.88 7.99 -6.85
C PRO A 142 -11.89 8.29 -5.35
N TYR A 143 -10.70 8.61 -4.80
CA TYR A 143 -10.55 9.19 -3.48
C TYR A 143 -9.95 10.59 -3.62
N ILE A 144 -10.77 11.61 -3.39
CA ILE A 144 -10.38 13.02 -3.49
C ILE A 144 -9.85 13.51 -2.15
N SER A 145 -8.59 13.94 -2.11
CA SER A 145 -8.03 14.65 -0.95
C SER A 145 -8.35 16.15 -1.05
N GLY A 146 -9.18 16.65 -0.14
CA GLY A 146 -9.62 18.04 -0.13
C GLY A 146 -8.65 18.97 0.58
N ASN A 147 -8.46 20.17 0.05
CA ASN A 147 -7.61 21.21 0.63
C ASN A 147 -8.26 21.83 1.89
N VAL A 148 -7.71 21.53 3.06
CA VAL A 148 -8.12 22.12 4.35
C VAL A 148 -7.04 23.07 4.88
N GLY A 149 -5.82 22.98 4.35
CA GLY A 149 -4.67 23.81 4.73
C GLY A 149 -4.84 25.25 4.24
N SER A 150 -4.68 25.50 2.96
CA SER A 150 -4.80 26.85 2.35
C SER A 150 -6.18 27.12 1.77
N GLY A 151 -7.01 26.08 1.53
CA GLY A 151 -8.33 26.20 0.93
C GLY A 151 -9.42 26.68 1.89
N THR A 152 -10.61 26.88 1.34
CA THR A 152 -11.79 27.32 2.09
C THR A 152 -12.89 26.25 2.08
N VAL A 153 -13.79 26.32 3.06
CA VAL A 153 -14.99 25.46 3.12
C VAL A 153 -15.83 25.59 1.85
N GLU A 154 -15.97 26.83 1.34
CA GLU A 154 -16.72 27.10 0.12
C GLU A 154 -16.06 26.43 -1.10
N GLU A 155 -14.75 26.51 -1.19
CA GLU A 155 -13.98 25.92 -2.30
C GLU A 155 -14.19 24.40 -2.36
N LEU A 156 -14.01 23.68 -1.25
CA LEU A 156 -14.21 22.23 -1.23
C LEU A 156 -15.67 21.85 -1.49
N ALA A 157 -16.64 22.60 -0.91
CA ALA A 157 -18.06 22.37 -1.15
C ALA A 157 -18.42 22.54 -2.64
N LYS A 158 -17.88 23.57 -3.30
CA LYS A 158 -18.05 23.79 -4.74
C LYS A 158 -17.38 22.69 -5.58
N TRP A 159 -16.25 22.17 -5.15
CA TRP A 159 -15.61 21.05 -5.84
C TRP A 159 -16.48 19.80 -5.79
N VAL A 160 -17.02 19.46 -4.62
CA VAL A 160 -17.97 18.34 -4.46
C VAL A 160 -19.19 18.53 -5.35
N GLU A 161 -19.80 19.72 -5.38
CA GLU A 161 -20.93 20.04 -6.25
C GLU A 161 -20.55 19.91 -7.74
N TYR A 162 -19.41 20.45 -8.15
CA TYR A 162 -18.88 20.34 -9.51
C TYR A 162 -18.77 18.89 -9.98
N MET A 163 -18.22 18.04 -9.13
CA MET A 163 -18.01 16.63 -9.47
C MET A 163 -19.30 15.81 -9.48
N THR A 164 -20.23 16.07 -8.55
CA THR A 164 -21.28 15.09 -8.20
C THR A 164 -22.71 15.58 -8.41
N SER A 165 -22.95 16.86 -8.73
CA SER A 165 -24.30 17.37 -8.98
C SER A 165 -24.67 17.37 -10.46
N ASP A 166 -25.85 16.86 -10.79
CA ASP A 166 -26.48 16.98 -12.12
C ASP A 166 -27.55 18.08 -12.16
N GLY A 167 -27.79 18.81 -11.07
CA GLY A 167 -28.76 19.87 -10.96
C GLY A 167 -28.51 21.07 -11.88
N ASP A 168 -29.44 22.02 -11.89
CA ASP A 168 -29.29 23.30 -12.60
C ASP A 168 -28.56 24.34 -11.74
N THR A 169 -27.34 24.01 -11.33
CA THR A 169 -26.53 24.83 -10.42
C THR A 169 -25.32 25.43 -11.14
N PRO A 170 -24.70 26.50 -10.62
CA PRO A 170 -23.53 27.11 -11.23
C PRO A 170 -22.37 26.13 -11.45
N MET A 171 -22.10 25.24 -10.49
CA MET A 171 -20.98 24.30 -10.60
C MET A 171 -21.26 23.17 -11.58
N ALA A 172 -22.50 22.64 -11.62
CA ALA A 172 -22.90 21.66 -12.63
C ALA A 172 -22.87 22.27 -14.05
N LYS A 173 -23.31 23.55 -14.21
CA LYS A 173 -23.19 24.28 -15.47
C LYS A 173 -21.73 24.48 -15.90
N LEU A 174 -20.85 24.82 -14.94
CA LEU A 174 -19.43 24.97 -15.21
C LEU A 174 -18.79 23.65 -15.68
N ARG A 175 -19.13 22.52 -15.04
CA ARG A 175 -18.69 21.18 -15.48
C ARG A 175 -19.12 20.90 -16.92
N ARG A 176 -20.39 21.16 -17.25
CA ARG A 176 -20.92 20.97 -18.63
C ARG A 176 -20.20 21.87 -19.62
N LYS A 177 -19.95 23.12 -19.27
CA LYS A 177 -19.17 24.04 -20.10
C LYS A 177 -17.74 23.53 -20.35
N ASN A 178 -17.17 22.84 -19.38
CA ASN A 178 -15.84 22.21 -19.48
C ASN A 178 -15.88 20.83 -20.16
N GLY A 179 -16.99 20.45 -20.82
CA GLY A 179 -17.08 19.28 -21.68
C GLY A 179 -17.57 17.99 -21.00
N ARG A 180 -17.98 18.03 -19.75
CA ARG A 180 -18.55 16.86 -19.07
C ARG A 180 -20.02 17.10 -18.70
N ASP A 181 -20.92 16.44 -19.40
CA ASP A 181 -22.37 16.61 -19.22
C ASP A 181 -22.84 15.98 -17.89
N LYS A 182 -22.59 14.70 -17.69
CA LYS A 182 -22.99 13.94 -16.51
C LYS A 182 -22.01 14.06 -15.35
N ALA A 183 -22.52 14.13 -14.13
CA ALA A 183 -21.71 14.03 -12.92
C ALA A 183 -20.95 12.70 -12.84
N TRP A 184 -19.80 12.71 -12.18
CA TRP A 184 -19.11 11.49 -11.79
C TRP A 184 -19.68 10.90 -10.51
N LYS A 185 -19.35 9.66 -10.24
CA LYS A 185 -19.53 9.04 -8.94
C LYS A 185 -18.25 9.20 -8.13
N VAL A 186 -18.34 9.91 -7.01
CA VAL A 186 -17.23 10.12 -6.08
C VAL A 186 -17.64 9.59 -4.73
N LYS A 187 -17.05 8.47 -4.33
CA LYS A 187 -17.37 7.82 -3.05
C LYS A 187 -16.56 8.39 -1.90
N PHE A 188 -15.25 8.52 -2.05
CA PHE A 188 -14.33 8.87 -0.97
C PHE A 188 -13.89 10.34 -1.04
N LEU A 189 -14.09 11.04 0.08
CA LEU A 189 -13.67 12.42 0.27
C LEU A 189 -12.82 12.54 1.53
N GLY A 190 -11.53 12.80 1.37
CA GLY A 190 -10.63 13.21 2.44
C GLY A 190 -10.84 14.68 2.78
N VAL A 191 -11.04 14.97 4.05
CA VAL A 191 -11.16 16.34 4.56
C VAL A 191 -9.81 16.71 5.17
N GLY A 192 -8.88 17.17 4.32
CA GLY A 192 -7.49 17.46 4.67
C GLY A 192 -6.55 16.26 4.54
N ASN A 193 -5.27 16.52 4.66
CA ASN A 193 -4.16 15.57 4.69
C ASN A 193 -3.12 16.03 5.70
N GLU A 194 -2.59 15.11 6.54
CA GLU A 194 -1.50 15.40 7.50
C GLU A 194 -1.64 16.77 8.18
N SER A 195 -2.84 17.06 8.68
CA SER A 195 -3.18 18.39 9.19
C SER A 195 -2.37 18.79 10.44
N TRP A 196 -1.72 17.80 11.06
CA TRP A 196 -0.72 17.97 12.12
C TRP A 196 0.66 18.44 11.62
N GLY A 197 0.90 18.39 10.33
CA GLY A 197 2.17 18.71 9.66
C GLY A 197 1.95 19.59 8.44
N CYS A 198 2.34 19.12 7.26
CA CYS A 198 2.26 19.89 6.00
C CYS A 198 0.85 20.39 5.66
N GLY A 199 -0.18 19.74 6.15
CA GLY A 199 -1.58 20.14 5.95
C GLY A 199 -2.05 21.26 6.88
N GLY A 200 -1.14 21.99 7.56
CA GLY A 200 -1.49 23.22 8.29
C GLY A 200 -0.96 23.35 9.71
N ASP A 201 -0.13 22.39 10.18
CA ASP A 201 0.49 22.42 11.54
C ASP A 201 -0.52 22.66 12.66
N MET A 202 -1.66 21.94 12.58
CA MET A 202 -2.82 22.13 13.45
C MET A 202 -2.71 21.30 14.73
N ARG A 203 -3.35 21.78 15.78
CA ARG A 203 -3.67 20.94 16.94
C ARG A 203 -4.90 20.07 16.62
N PRO A 204 -5.03 18.88 17.21
CA PRO A 204 -6.13 17.96 16.88
C PRO A 204 -7.51 18.55 17.19
N GLU A 205 -7.66 19.37 18.24
CA GLU A 205 -8.92 20.03 18.58
C GLU A 205 -9.32 21.05 17.51
N TYR A 206 -8.36 21.85 17.02
CA TYR A 206 -8.61 22.83 15.97
C TYR A 206 -9.00 22.15 14.66
N TYR A 207 -8.28 21.08 14.29
CA TYR A 207 -8.64 20.29 13.12
C TYR A 207 -10.03 19.66 13.27
N ALA A 208 -10.38 19.12 14.43
CA ALA A 208 -11.72 18.58 14.68
C ALA A 208 -12.83 19.61 14.46
N ASP A 209 -12.62 20.86 14.88
CA ASP A 209 -13.58 21.96 14.65
C ASP A 209 -13.63 22.35 13.17
N LEU A 210 -12.50 22.40 12.46
CA LEU A 210 -12.47 22.61 11.01
C LEU A 210 -13.20 21.49 10.27
N TYR A 211 -12.91 20.23 10.58
CA TYR A 211 -13.58 19.07 9.98
C TYR A 211 -15.11 19.20 10.07
N ARG A 212 -15.65 19.61 11.24
CA ARG A 212 -17.09 19.79 11.43
C ARG A 212 -17.67 20.77 10.42
N ARG A 213 -16.98 21.89 10.17
CA ARG A 213 -17.42 22.91 9.20
C ARG A 213 -17.39 22.37 7.78
N TYR A 214 -16.26 21.78 7.35
CA TYR A 214 -16.13 21.19 6.01
C TYR A 214 -17.14 20.07 5.77
N ALA A 215 -17.30 19.17 6.72
CA ALA A 215 -18.19 18.01 6.59
C ALA A 215 -19.66 18.40 6.44
N VAL A 216 -20.10 19.55 7.01
CA VAL A 216 -21.48 20.06 6.88
C VAL A 216 -21.75 20.56 5.47
N TYR A 217 -20.81 21.25 4.86
CA TYR A 217 -21.00 21.88 3.54
C TYR A 217 -20.69 20.95 2.37
N CYS A 218 -19.84 19.94 2.55
CA CYS A 218 -19.65 18.89 1.55
C CYS A 218 -20.86 17.93 1.56
N ARG A 219 -21.86 18.24 0.75
CA ARG A 219 -23.16 17.57 0.75
C ARG A 219 -23.20 16.41 -0.25
N ASN A 220 -24.15 15.53 -0.08
CA ASN A 220 -24.48 14.51 -1.06
C ASN A 220 -25.40 15.12 -2.13
N TYR A 221 -25.07 14.93 -3.40
CA TYR A 221 -25.85 15.39 -4.53
C TYR A 221 -26.33 14.19 -5.36
N ASP A 222 -27.54 14.26 -5.90
CA ASP A 222 -28.11 13.37 -6.91
C ASP A 222 -27.87 11.85 -6.63
N GLY A 223 -28.05 11.46 -5.37
CA GLY A 223 -27.87 10.09 -4.91
C GLY A 223 -26.41 9.66 -4.71
N ASN A 224 -25.42 10.52 -5.00
CA ASN A 224 -24.03 10.28 -4.66
C ASN A 224 -23.84 10.44 -3.15
N LYS A 225 -23.40 9.38 -2.49
CA LYS A 225 -23.15 9.36 -1.03
C LYS A 225 -21.64 9.39 -0.76
N LEU A 226 -21.19 10.46 -0.13
CA LEU A 226 -19.79 10.63 0.26
C LEU A 226 -19.46 9.81 1.50
N TYR A 227 -18.36 9.06 1.43
CA TYR A 227 -17.66 8.51 2.58
C TYR A 227 -16.59 9.52 2.99
N LYS A 228 -16.87 10.30 4.06
CA LYS A 228 -15.99 11.38 4.52
C LYS A 228 -14.94 10.84 5.47
N ILE A 229 -13.69 11.14 5.18
CA ILE A 229 -12.50 10.66 5.88
C ILE A 229 -11.84 11.85 6.57
N ALA A 230 -11.64 11.76 7.86
CA ALA A 230 -10.88 12.76 8.60
C ALA A 230 -9.37 12.52 8.44
N SER A 231 -8.58 13.60 8.30
CA SER A 231 -7.12 13.56 8.38
C SER A 231 -6.71 13.05 9.76
N GLY A 232 -6.16 11.86 9.81
CA GLY A 232 -5.84 11.15 11.04
C GLY A 232 -4.37 11.26 11.42
N ALA A 233 -3.93 10.38 12.31
CA ALA A 233 -2.61 10.39 12.92
C ALA A 233 -1.50 9.90 11.99
N SER A 234 -0.27 10.26 12.33
CA SER A 234 0.93 9.57 11.85
C SER A 234 1.48 8.67 12.95
N ASP A 235 1.88 7.46 12.57
CA ASP A 235 2.59 6.51 13.42
C ASP A 235 1.95 6.36 14.83
N TYR A 236 2.63 6.85 15.85
CA TYR A 236 2.32 6.68 17.27
C TYR A 236 1.56 7.85 17.88
N ASP A 237 1.02 8.80 17.09
CA ASP A 237 0.23 9.90 17.64
C ASP A 237 -1.19 9.47 18.02
N TYR A 238 -1.27 8.71 19.08
CA TYR A 238 -2.51 8.18 19.63
C TYR A 238 -3.44 9.28 20.17
N ASN A 239 -2.84 10.41 20.64
CA ASN A 239 -3.61 11.56 21.10
C ASN A 239 -4.45 12.18 19.97
N TRP A 240 -3.88 12.27 18.77
CA TRP A 240 -4.62 12.76 17.61
C TRP A 240 -5.88 11.92 17.35
N THR A 241 -5.74 10.61 17.31
CA THR A 241 -6.88 9.69 17.13
C THR A 241 -7.89 9.81 18.27
N GLU A 242 -7.45 9.90 19.53
CA GLU A 242 -8.36 10.02 20.68
C GLU A 242 -9.19 11.29 20.63
N VAL A 243 -8.55 12.43 20.33
CA VAL A 243 -9.24 13.73 20.22
C VAL A 243 -10.27 13.70 19.08
N LEU A 244 -9.91 13.16 17.92
CA LEU A 244 -10.84 13.07 16.79
C LEU A 244 -12.02 12.15 17.10
N MET A 245 -11.77 10.95 17.61
CA MET A 245 -12.84 10.00 17.94
C MET A 245 -13.80 10.56 18.99
N LYS A 246 -13.29 11.25 20.01
CA LYS A 246 -14.09 11.90 21.05
C LYS A 246 -14.96 13.02 20.50
N ASN A 247 -14.40 13.90 19.65
CA ASN A 247 -15.06 15.14 19.25
C ASN A 247 -15.91 15.00 17.97
N ILE A 248 -15.46 14.17 17.02
CA ILE A 248 -16.07 14.05 15.68
C ILE A 248 -16.33 12.62 15.21
N GLY A 249 -16.07 11.60 16.04
CA GLY A 249 -16.26 10.19 15.66
C GLY A 249 -17.65 9.89 15.08
N HIS A 250 -18.69 10.51 15.63
CA HIS A 250 -20.07 10.36 15.16
C HIS A 250 -20.39 11.13 13.86
N ARG A 251 -19.45 11.88 13.30
CA ARG A 251 -19.62 12.72 12.09
C ARG A 251 -18.77 12.26 10.92
N MET A 252 -17.80 11.40 11.14
CA MET A 252 -16.92 10.86 10.10
C MET A 252 -17.26 9.41 9.81
N HIS A 253 -16.98 8.96 8.59
CA HIS A 253 -17.12 7.56 8.19
C HIS A 253 -15.80 6.79 8.37
N GLY A 254 -14.68 7.51 8.31
CA GLY A 254 -13.35 6.97 8.51
C GLY A 254 -12.39 8.01 9.03
N VAL A 255 -11.30 7.52 9.61
CA VAL A 255 -10.14 8.30 10.04
C VAL A 255 -8.90 7.71 9.40
N SER A 256 -8.01 8.56 8.86
CA SER A 256 -6.79 8.09 8.24
C SER A 256 -5.70 7.73 9.26
N LEU A 257 -4.74 6.93 8.82
CA LEU A 257 -3.51 6.63 9.54
C LEU A 257 -2.38 6.54 8.51
N HIS A 258 -1.29 7.24 8.75
CA HIS A 258 -0.08 7.15 7.94
C HIS A 258 0.99 6.35 8.68
N TYR A 259 1.65 5.42 7.99
CA TYR A 259 2.76 4.65 8.53
C TYR A 259 3.76 4.29 7.45
N TYR A 260 4.98 4.79 7.58
CA TYR A 260 6.08 4.45 6.69
C TYR A 260 7.11 3.54 7.38
N THR A 261 7.58 2.53 6.65
CA THR A 261 8.76 1.76 7.02
C THR A 261 10.00 2.58 6.67
N VAL A 262 10.46 3.37 7.62
CA VAL A 262 11.53 4.37 7.47
C VAL A 262 12.43 4.36 8.70
N LYS A 263 13.74 4.63 8.51
CA LYS A 263 14.71 4.70 9.62
C LYS A 263 14.49 5.90 10.54
N GLY A 264 13.94 6.96 10.03
CA GLY A 264 13.66 8.21 10.73
C GLY A 264 13.41 9.35 9.75
N TRP A 265 12.93 10.45 10.27
CA TRP A 265 12.55 11.61 9.45
C TRP A 265 13.69 12.61 9.24
N SER A 266 14.78 12.47 9.99
CA SER A 266 16.01 13.27 9.84
C SER A 266 17.18 12.41 9.39
N GLY A 267 18.08 12.97 8.57
CA GLY A 267 19.25 12.27 8.04
C GLY A 267 18.94 11.29 6.90
N SER A 268 19.89 10.42 6.61
CA SER A 268 19.74 9.39 5.57
C SER A 268 18.76 8.31 5.99
N LYS A 269 17.87 7.96 5.10
CA LYS A 269 16.89 6.88 5.25
C LYS A 269 17.45 5.52 4.80
N GLY A 270 18.65 5.51 4.22
CA GLY A 270 19.30 4.35 3.64
C GLY A 270 18.97 4.13 2.17
N SER A 271 19.83 3.37 1.48
CA SER A 271 19.67 3.09 0.06
C SER A 271 18.57 2.07 -0.22
N ALA A 272 17.81 2.28 -1.30
CA ALA A 272 16.84 1.30 -1.80
C ALA A 272 17.51 -0.01 -2.25
N LEU A 273 18.72 0.06 -2.80
CA LEU A 273 19.42 -1.08 -3.40
C LEU A 273 20.68 -1.53 -2.64
N ARG A 274 21.39 -0.59 -2.02
CA ARG A 274 22.66 -0.88 -1.32
C ARG A 274 22.43 -0.99 0.18
N PHE A 275 22.02 -2.15 0.63
CA PHE A 275 21.79 -2.48 2.02
C PHE A 275 22.35 -3.87 2.35
N ASN A 276 22.71 -4.09 3.59
CA ASN A 276 23.20 -5.37 4.10
C ASN A 276 22.08 -6.20 4.77
N ASN A 277 22.43 -7.40 5.26
CA ASN A 277 21.48 -8.31 5.89
C ASN A 277 20.84 -7.73 7.16
N ASP A 278 21.61 -6.97 7.97
CA ASP A 278 21.06 -6.36 9.19
C ASP A 278 20.03 -5.27 8.86
N GLU A 279 20.29 -4.47 7.82
CA GLU A 279 19.34 -3.47 7.34
C GLU A 279 18.08 -4.09 6.75
N TYR A 280 18.21 -5.23 6.06
CA TYR A 280 17.06 -6.01 5.62
C TYR A 280 16.23 -6.50 6.81
N TYR A 281 16.85 -7.17 7.78
CA TYR A 281 16.13 -7.70 8.94
C TYR A 281 15.55 -6.58 9.81
N TRP A 282 16.26 -5.47 9.97
CA TRP A 282 15.70 -4.27 10.60
C TRP A 282 14.44 -3.80 9.90
N THR A 283 14.44 -3.78 8.56
CA THR A 283 13.28 -3.39 7.77
C THR A 283 12.09 -4.31 8.02
N MET A 284 12.30 -5.62 8.12
CA MET A 284 11.24 -6.58 8.45
C MET A 284 10.65 -6.32 9.84
N GLY A 285 11.51 -6.05 10.82
CA GLY A 285 11.10 -5.66 12.17
C GLY A 285 10.29 -4.37 12.19
N LYS A 286 10.79 -3.31 11.51
CA LYS A 286 10.12 -2.01 11.43
C LYS A 286 8.79 -2.10 10.71
N CYS A 287 8.71 -2.85 9.62
CA CYS A 287 7.48 -3.07 8.89
C CYS A 287 6.37 -3.66 9.78
N LEU A 288 6.70 -4.67 10.59
CA LEU A 288 5.74 -5.36 11.45
C LEU A 288 5.32 -4.57 12.69
N GLU A 289 5.98 -3.46 13.02
CA GLU A 289 5.51 -2.53 14.07
C GLU A 289 4.15 -1.91 13.75
N ILE A 290 3.79 -1.84 12.46
CA ILE A 290 2.49 -1.33 12.04
C ILE A 290 1.34 -2.08 12.73
N GLU A 291 1.50 -3.37 13.05
CA GLU A 291 0.46 -4.14 13.74
C GLU A 291 0.21 -3.63 15.17
N ASP A 292 1.27 -3.29 15.89
CA ASP A 292 1.16 -2.73 17.23
C ASP A 292 0.56 -1.32 17.20
N VAL A 293 0.93 -0.52 16.18
CA VAL A 293 0.36 0.81 15.93
C VAL A 293 -1.14 0.70 15.66
N ILE A 294 -1.55 -0.16 14.74
CA ILE A 294 -2.95 -0.38 14.39
C ILE A 294 -3.77 -0.81 15.62
N LYS A 295 -3.31 -1.82 16.35
CA LYS A 295 -3.99 -2.31 17.56
C LYS A 295 -4.28 -1.19 18.55
N ARG A 296 -3.30 -0.33 18.80
CA ARG A 296 -3.46 0.75 19.76
C ARG A 296 -4.41 1.85 19.27
N HIS A 297 -4.41 2.17 17.96
CA HIS A 297 -5.43 3.04 17.39
C HIS A 297 -6.82 2.40 17.45
N GLU A 298 -6.93 1.10 17.16
CA GLU A 298 -8.19 0.35 17.28
C GLU A 298 -8.74 0.35 18.70
N ASP A 299 -7.90 0.18 19.72
CA ASP A 299 -8.30 0.21 21.14
C ASP A 299 -8.91 1.57 21.49
N ILE A 300 -8.30 2.66 21.04
CA ILE A 300 -8.85 4.01 21.20
C ILE A 300 -10.18 4.16 20.45
N MET A 301 -10.21 3.74 19.20
CA MET A 301 -11.45 3.81 18.39
C MET A 301 -12.58 2.99 19.03
N ASN A 302 -12.30 1.80 19.58
CA ASN A 302 -13.28 0.93 20.21
C ASN A 302 -13.88 1.55 21.48
N LYS A 303 -13.14 2.41 22.17
CA LYS A 303 -13.63 3.15 23.34
C LYS A 303 -14.75 4.13 22.98
N TYR A 304 -14.68 4.78 21.82
CA TYR A 304 -15.64 5.81 21.37
C TYR A 304 -16.64 5.29 20.33
N ASP A 305 -16.31 4.22 19.64
CA ASP A 305 -17.13 3.57 18.62
C ASP A 305 -17.11 2.04 18.77
N PRO A 306 -17.75 1.50 19.82
CA PRO A 306 -17.76 0.05 20.07
C PRO A 306 -18.50 -0.74 18.98
N LYS A 307 -19.35 -0.08 18.17
CA LYS A 307 -20.04 -0.71 17.03
C LYS A 307 -19.18 -0.76 15.77
N LYS A 308 -17.96 -0.24 15.81
CA LYS A 308 -16.98 -0.23 14.71
C LYS A 308 -17.54 0.36 13.41
N GLN A 309 -18.30 1.45 13.52
CA GLN A 309 -18.89 2.14 12.37
C GLN A 309 -17.87 2.99 11.63
N VAL A 310 -16.92 3.60 12.35
CA VAL A 310 -15.82 4.39 11.79
C VAL A 310 -14.71 3.46 11.31
N GLY A 311 -14.37 3.52 10.02
CA GLY A 311 -13.25 2.76 9.45
C GLY A 311 -11.90 3.39 9.81
N LEU A 312 -10.85 2.55 9.94
CA LEU A 312 -9.46 2.98 9.93
C LEU A 312 -8.94 2.83 8.50
N LEU A 313 -8.37 3.90 7.95
CA LEU A 313 -7.84 3.92 6.59
C LEU A 313 -6.34 4.21 6.63
N VAL A 314 -5.52 3.22 6.26
CA VAL A 314 -4.07 3.41 6.17
C VAL A 314 -3.74 3.98 4.79
N ASP A 315 -4.13 5.23 4.55
CA ASP A 315 -4.14 5.84 3.23
C ASP A 315 -2.80 6.46 2.80
N GLU A 316 -1.76 6.27 3.64
CA GLU A 316 -0.36 6.34 3.24
C GLU A 316 0.46 5.27 3.99
N TRP A 317 1.13 4.38 3.22
CA TRP A 317 2.04 3.39 3.77
C TRP A 317 3.05 2.93 2.72
N GLY A 318 4.12 2.31 3.16
CA GLY A 318 5.16 1.78 2.29
C GLY A 318 6.56 2.02 2.85
N THR A 319 7.57 1.84 1.99
CA THR A 319 8.98 2.11 2.32
C THR A 319 9.37 3.52 1.88
N TRP A 320 10.24 4.16 2.65
CA TRP A 320 10.81 5.46 2.31
C TRP A 320 12.33 5.40 2.46
N TRP A 321 13.02 5.35 1.32
CA TRP A 321 14.48 5.34 1.24
C TRP A 321 15.01 6.69 0.75
N ASP A 322 16.34 6.83 0.75
CA ASP A 322 16.97 7.96 0.07
C ASP A 322 16.67 7.87 -1.43
N GLU A 323 16.53 9.02 -2.05
CA GLU A 323 16.32 9.16 -3.50
C GLU A 323 17.48 8.57 -4.27
N GLU A 324 17.20 8.00 -5.44
CA GLU A 324 18.25 7.45 -6.29
C GLU A 324 19.20 8.55 -6.77
N PRO A 325 20.51 8.29 -6.77
CA PRO A 325 21.50 9.26 -7.22
C PRO A 325 21.23 9.76 -8.65
N GLY A 326 21.34 11.06 -8.85
CA GLY A 326 21.12 11.70 -10.16
C GLY A 326 19.66 12.05 -10.46
N THR A 327 18.74 11.81 -9.52
CA THR A 327 17.35 12.28 -9.60
C THR A 327 17.20 13.66 -8.95
N ILE A 328 16.08 14.32 -9.21
CA ILE A 328 15.77 15.63 -8.64
C ILE A 328 15.41 15.45 -7.15
N ARG A 329 16.08 16.18 -6.29
CA ARG A 329 15.83 16.16 -4.85
C ARG A 329 14.41 16.64 -4.55
N GLY A 330 13.69 15.91 -3.69
CA GLY A 330 12.30 16.17 -3.36
C GLY A 330 11.31 15.53 -4.33
N HIS A 331 11.78 14.82 -5.37
CA HIS A 331 10.91 14.01 -6.22
C HIS A 331 10.70 12.59 -5.69
N LEU A 332 11.40 12.21 -4.63
CA LEU A 332 11.27 10.94 -3.92
C LEU A 332 11.33 9.70 -4.84
N TYR A 333 12.08 9.79 -5.94
CA TYR A 333 12.29 8.67 -6.84
C TYR A 333 13.24 7.67 -6.17
N GLN A 334 12.75 6.48 -5.92
CA GLN A 334 13.54 5.37 -5.40
C GLN A 334 13.27 4.09 -6.20
N GLN A 335 14.27 3.21 -6.26
CA GLN A 335 14.09 1.85 -6.74
C GLN A 335 13.36 1.00 -5.70
N ASN A 336 12.79 -0.11 -6.18
CA ASN A 336 12.11 -1.10 -5.37
C ASN A 336 12.75 -2.48 -5.58
N SER A 337 13.21 -3.09 -4.51
CA SER A 337 13.85 -4.41 -4.52
C SER A 337 12.93 -5.50 -3.96
N MET A 338 13.42 -6.72 -3.89
CA MET A 338 12.71 -7.81 -3.21
C MET A 338 12.44 -7.50 -1.72
N ARG A 339 13.27 -6.66 -1.06
CA ARG A 339 13.01 -6.16 0.30
C ARG A 339 11.66 -5.43 0.38
N ASP A 340 11.37 -4.57 -0.59
CA ASP A 340 10.11 -3.80 -0.65
C ASP A 340 8.92 -4.71 -0.92
N ALA A 341 9.08 -5.76 -1.74
CA ALA A 341 8.06 -6.79 -1.93
C ALA A 341 7.71 -7.50 -0.61
N PHE A 342 8.69 -7.79 0.25
CA PHE A 342 8.42 -8.32 1.59
C PHE A 342 7.65 -7.34 2.45
N VAL A 343 8.01 -6.06 2.46
CA VAL A 343 7.25 -5.04 3.18
C VAL A 343 5.79 -5.03 2.74
N ALA A 344 5.54 -5.07 1.43
CA ALA A 344 4.18 -5.13 0.91
C ALA A 344 3.42 -6.39 1.38
N ALA A 345 4.02 -7.58 1.25
CA ALA A 345 3.39 -8.84 1.64
C ALA A 345 3.09 -8.92 3.14
N LEU A 346 4.05 -8.50 3.98
CA LEU A 346 3.91 -8.50 5.44
C LEU A 346 2.82 -7.53 5.88
N THR A 347 2.82 -6.31 5.34
CA THR A 347 1.83 -5.28 5.66
C THR A 347 0.43 -5.68 5.22
N LEU A 348 0.25 -6.21 4.01
CA LEU A 348 -1.05 -6.72 3.55
C LEU A 348 -1.57 -7.86 4.45
N ASN A 349 -0.70 -8.78 4.88
CA ASN A 349 -1.09 -9.82 5.82
C ASN A 349 -1.53 -9.25 7.18
N VAL A 350 -0.92 -8.16 7.65
CA VAL A 350 -1.39 -7.44 8.84
C VAL A 350 -2.76 -6.84 8.59
N PHE A 351 -2.96 -6.13 7.50
CA PHE A 351 -4.26 -5.51 7.18
C PHE A 351 -5.39 -6.53 7.10
N HIS A 352 -5.14 -7.72 6.57
CA HIS A 352 -6.14 -8.80 6.56
C HIS A 352 -6.57 -9.24 7.96
N ARG A 353 -5.65 -9.26 8.94
CA ARG A 353 -5.99 -9.60 10.34
C ARG A 353 -6.86 -8.54 11.01
N HIS A 354 -6.76 -7.28 10.55
CA HIS A 354 -7.46 -6.13 11.10
C HIS A 354 -8.64 -5.66 10.24
N THR A 355 -9.12 -6.53 9.33
CA THR A 355 -10.16 -6.16 8.34
C THR A 355 -11.51 -5.78 8.96
N GLU A 356 -11.72 -6.01 10.25
CA GLU A 356 -12.90 -5.54 10.96
C GLU A 356 -12.94 -4.00 11.08
N ARG A 357 -11.75 -3.36 11.17
CA ARG A 357 -11.62 -1.91 11.33
C ARG A 357 -10.93 -1.27 10.14
N ILE A 358 -9.92 -1.93 9.53
CA ILE A 358 -9.25 -1.45 8.32
C ILE A 358 -10.14 -1.65 7.11
N ARG A 359 -10.57 -0.55 6.50
CA ARG A 359 -11.46 -0.56 5.33
C ARG A 359 -10.81 -0.09 4.04
N MET A 360 -9.63 0.53 4.13
CA MET A 360 -8.87 1.00 2.99
C MET A 360 -7.40 1.11 3.35
N ALA A 361 -6.53 0.94 2.37
CA ALA A 361 -5.13 1.32 2.44
C ALA A 361 -4.66 1.80 1.06
N ASN A 362 -3.79 2.81 1.02
CA ASN A 362 -3.27 3.34 -0.25
C ASN A 362 -1.74 3.34 -0.16
N ILE A 363 -1.10 2.46 -0.93
CA ILE A 363 0.36 2.42 -0.94
C ILE A 363 0.93 3.66 -1.61
N ALA A 364 1.98 4.20 -1.07
CA ALA A 364 2.68 5.38 -1.57
C ALA A 364 3.92 4.98 -2.40
N GLN A 365 3.92 5.18 -3.75
CA GLN A 365 2.81 5.68 -4.56
C GLN A 365 2.65 4.79 -5.80
N VAL A 366 1.69 5.09 -6.66
CA VAL A 366 1.37 4.21 -7.79
C VAL A 366 2.47 4.13 -8.85
N VAL A 367 3.13 5.27 -9.17
CA VAL A 367 4.20 5.36 -10.21
C VAL A 367 5.35 6.23 -9.71
N ASN A 368 6.57 5.81 -9.94
CA ASN A 368 7.84 6.55 -9.81
C ASN A 368 8.23 7.07 -8.41
N VAL A 369 7.34 7.08 -7.46
CA VAL A 369 7.55 7.74 -6.17
C VAL A 369 7.50 6.71 -5.05
N LEU A 370 8.47 6.74 -4.14
CA LEU A 370 8.55 5.87 -2.97
C LEU A 370 8.39 4.38 -3.34
N GLN A 371 7.58 3.62 -2.60
CA GLN A 371 7.31 2.21 -2.90
C GLN A 371 6.28 2.07 -4.02
N SER A 372 6.70 2.35 -5.25
CA SER A 372 5.80 2.38 -6.41
C SER A 372 5.55 1.00 -7.02
N MET A 373 4.37 0.88 -7.67
CA MET A 373 4.04 -0.30 -8.47
C MET A 373 4.86 -0.35 -9.76
N ILE A 374 5.07 0.83 -10.36
CA ILE A 374 5.58 1.00 -11.72
C ILE A 374 6.65 2.08 -11.69
N LEU A 375 7.73 1.84 -12.43
CA LEU A 375 8.69 2.89 -12.77
C LEU A 375 8.62 3.17 -14.27
N THR A 376 8.59 4.45 -14.63
CA THR A 376 8.67 4.91 -16.02
C THR A 376 9.96 5.67 -16.24
N ASP A 377 10.49 5.60 -17.46
CA ASP A 377 11.70 6.32 -17.79
C ASP A 377 11.45 7.84 -17.79
N THR A 378 12.18 8.54 -16.95
CA THR A 378 12.12 10.00 -16.83
C THR A 378 12.75 10.73 -18.00
N LYS A 379 13.49 10.04 -18.90
CA LYS A 379 14.07 10.59 -20.12
C LYS A 379 13.11 10.61 -21.30
N GLY A 380 11.88 10.14 -21.11
CA GLY A 380 10.84 10.14 -22.15
C GLY A 380 11.03 9.10 -23.24
N THR A 381 11.82 8.04 -23.04
CA THR A 381 11.99 6.96 -24.04
C THR A 381 10.74 6.07 -24.14
N GLY A 382 9.78 6.24 -23.24
CA GLY A 382 8.56 5.43 -23.19
C GLY A 382 8.71 4.08 -22.49
N HIS A 383 9.87 3.77 -21.91
CA HIS A 383 10.05 2.51 -21.18
C HIS A 383 9.32 2.51 -19.85
N MET A 384 8.80 1.35 -19.48
CA MET A 384 8.16 1.07 -18.20
C MET A 384 8.71 -0.24 -17.61
N VAL A 385 8.78 -0.33 -16.30
CA VAL A 385 9.11 -1.56 -15.58
C VAL A 385 8.18 -1.79 -14.40
N LEU A 386 7.76 -3.03 -14.21
CA LEU A 386 6.96 -3.47 -13.06
C LEU A 386 7.90 -3.79 -11.91
N THR A 387 7.65 -3.23 -10.73
CA THR A 387 8.49 -3.47 -9.55
C THR A 387 8.16 -4.82 -8.88
N PRO A 388 9.02 -5.36 -8.02
CA PRO A 388 8.66 -6.52 -7.20
C PRO A 388 7.41 -6.29 -6.33
N THR A 389 7.16 -5.05 -5.90
CA THR A 389 5.92 -4.66 -5.18
C THR A 389 4.66 -4.87 -6.03
N TYR A 390 4.69 -4.49 -7.31
CA TYR A 390 3.60 -4.78 -8.26
C TYR A 390 3.24 -6.27 -8.28
N HIS A 391 4.25 -7.12 -8.34
CA HIS A 391 4.03 -8.57 -8.41
C HIS A 391 3.36 -9.11 -7.14
N VAL A 392 3.66 -8.57 -5.96
CA VAL A 392 2.93 -8.92 -4.72
C VAL A 392 1.46 -8.56 -4.84
N PHE A 393 1.13 -7.33 -5.24
CA PHE A 393 -0.26 -6.90 -5.39
C PHE A 393 -1.00 -7.78 -6.41
N LYS A 394 -0.36 -8.12 -7.54
CA LYS A 394 -0.95 -9.02 -8.55
C LYS A 394 -1.21 -10.43 -8.01
N MET A 395 -0.28 -10.99 -7.23
CA MET A 395 -0.45 -12.30 -6.60
C MET A 395 -1.56 -12.30 -5.54
N TYR A 396 -1.74 -11.19 -4.82
CA TYR A 396 -2.73 -11.04 -3.76
C TYR A 396 -4.14 -10.67 -4.25
N LYS A 397 -4.35 -10.52 -5.54
CA LYS A 397 -5.61 -10.04 -6.13
C LYS A 397 -6.85 -10.82 -5.67
N ASP A 398 -6.74 -12.14 -5.49
CA ASP A 398 -7.86 -13.00 -5.09
C ASP A 398 -8.26 -12.83 -3.60
N PHE A 399 -7.52 -12.06 -2.81
CA PHE A 399 -7.93 -11.66 -1.47
C PHE A 399 -8.94 -10.50 -1.45
N GLN A 400 -9.09 -9.77 -2.55
CA GLN A 400 -10.06 -8.68 -2.65
C GLN A 400 -11.49 -9.23 -2.47
N GLU A 401 -12.26 -8.65 -1.56
CA GLU A 401 -13.63 -9.06 -1.23
C GLU A 401 -13.75 -10.49 -0.65
N ALA A 402 -12.64 -11.16 -0.35
CA ALA A 402 -12.61 -12.49 0.21
C ALA A 402 -13.03 -12.50 1.70
N ALA A 403 -13.67 -13.58 2.14
CA ALA A 403 -13.99 -13.76 3.56
C ALA A 403 -12.74 -14.21 4.33
N TYR A 404 -12.35 -13.43 5.34
CA TYR A 404 -11.16 -13.70 6.13
C TYR A 404 -11.26 -15.02 6.90
N LEU A 405 -10.16 -15.79 6.89
CA LEU A 405 -9.97 -17.02 7.67
C LEU A 405 -8.89 -16.77 8.72
N PRO A 406 -9.23 -16.74 10.02
CA PRO A 406 -8.25 -16.56 11.07
C PRO A 406 -7.23 -17.70 11.07
N LEU A 407 -5.96 -17.39 11.31
CA LEU A 407 -4.88 -18.35 11.39
C LEU A 407 -4.29 -18.40 12.80
N GLN A 408 -4.04 -19.61 13.31
CA GLN A 408 -3.17 -19.83 14.45
C GLN A 408 -1.83 -20.34 13.92
N VAL A 409 -0.79 -19.50 13.99
CA VAL A 409 0.54 -19.79 13.45
C VAL A 409 1.48 -20.12 14.60
N THR A 410 2.07 -21.31 14.56
CA THR A 410 3.18 -21.70 15.45
C THR A 410 4.44 -21.71 14.60
N CYS A 411 5.31 -20.75 14.84
CA CYS A 411 6.52 -20.49 14.08
C CYS A 411 7.64 -20.05 15.03
N ASP A 412 8.88 -20.41 14.72
CA ASP A 412 10.04 -19.80 15.34
C ASP A 412 10.19 -18.33 14.95
N SER A 413 10.92 -17.59 15.77
CA SER A 413 11.18 -16.18 15.52
C SER A 413 12.67 -15.95 15.24
N LEU A 414 12.94 -15.04 14.32
CA LEU A 414 14.27 -14.49 14.08
C LEU A 414 14.48 -13.29 15.02
N GLN A 415 15.66 -13.19 15.63
CA GLN A 415 16.04 -12.00 16.38
C GLN A 415 16.60 -10.98 15.41
N VAL A 416 15.82 -9.95 15.11
CA VAL A 416 16.20 -8.94 14.13
C VAL A 416 16.70 -7.67 14.81
N PRO A 417 17.61 -6.91 14.19
CA PRO A 417 18.05 -5.62 14.73
C PRO A 417 16.86 -4.68 14.97
N HIS A 418 16.96 -3.92 16.04
CA HIS A 418 15.99 -2.91 16.43
C HIS A 418 16.72 -1.66 16.93
N GLU A 419 16.01 -0.66 17.45
CA GLU A 419 16.61 0.59 17.90
C GLU A 419 17.68 0.38 19.00
N LYS A 420 18.73 1.22 18.98
CA LYS A 420 19.77 1.29 20.03
C LYS A 420 20.50 -0.03 20.30
N GLY A 421 20.76 -0.82 19.27
CA GLY A 421 21.50 -2.09 19.43
C GLY A 421 20.72 -3.21 20.11
N LYS A 422 19.41 -3.06 20.27
CA LYS A 422 18.50 -4.11 20.72
C LYS A 422 18.07 -4.99 19.54
N THR A 423 17.54 -6.15 19.84
CA THR A 423 16.85 -7.01 18.90
C THR A 423 15.39 -7.15 19.28
N ARG A 424 14.55 -7.48 18.28
CA ARG A 424 13.16 -7.88 18.50
C ARG A 424 12.87 -9.22 17.82
N PRO A 425 12.02 -10.07 18.41
CA PRO A 425 11.60 -11.29 17.75
C PRO A 425 10.62 -10.97 16.61
N VAL A 426 10.86 -11.54 15.44
CA VAL A 426 9.98 -11.46 14.26
C VAL A 426 9.70 -12.87 13.77
N PRO A 427 8.44 -13.26 13.55
CA PRO A 427 8.11 -14.58 13.03
C PRO A 427 8.82 -14.83 11.68
N ARG A 428 9.46 -16.01 11.55
CA ARG A 428 10.13 -16.40 10.29
C ARG A 428 9.16 -16.40 9.10
N VAL A 429 7.92 -16.81 9.34
CA VAL A 429 6.88 -16.89 8.32
C VAL A 429 5.69 -16.03 8.71
N SER A 430 5.32 -15.11 7.83
CA SER A 430 4.02 -14.42 7.87
C SER A 430 3.03 -15.13 6.96
N ALA A 431 1.79 -15.22 7.40
CA ALA A 431 0.73 -15.89 6.64
C ALA A 431 -0.60 -15.15 6.72
N SER A 432 -1.42 -15.29 5.69
CA SER A 432 -2.84 -14.93 5.70
C SER A 432 -3.64 -15.93 4.88
N ALA A 433 -4.93 -16.10 5.22
CA ALA A 433 -5.83 -16.95 4.45
C ALA A 433 -7.22 -16.32 4.34
N ALA A 434 -7.91 -16.61 3.24
CA ALA A 434 -9.27 -16.17 3.01
C ALA A 434 -10.00 -17.12 2.07
N GLN A 435 -11.33 -17.12 2.12
CA GLN A 435 -12.15 -17.74 1.09
C GLN A 435 -12.48 -16.68 0.04
N ALA A 436 -11.94 -16.84 -1.16
CA ALA A 436 -12.15 -15.97 -2.30
C ALA A 436 -13.61 -15.98 -2.77
N VAL A 437 -13.98 -14.99 -3.57
CA VAL A 437 -15.35 -14.81 -4.09
C VAL A 437 -15.79 -16.04 -4.94
N ASP A 438 -14.86 -16.70 -5.62
CA ASP A 438 -15.13 -17.92 -6.42
C ASP A 438 -15.24 -19.21 -5.57
N GLY A 439 -15.15 -19.08 -4.24
CA GLY A 439 -15.25 -20.20 -3.30
C GLY A 439 -13.94 -20.94 -3.04
N SER A 440 -12.86 -20.66 -3.77
CA SER A 440 -11.53 -21.21 -3.49
C SER A 440 -10.96 -20.64 -2.19
N THR A 441 -10.04 -21.38 -1.56
CA THR A 441 -9.26 -20.84 -0.43
C THR A 441 -7.94 -20.30 -0.94
N VAL A 442 -7.65 -19.01 -0.68
CA VAL A 442 -6.38 -18.37 -0.98
C VAL A 442 -5.54 -18.25 0.29
N ILE A 443 -4.25 -18.52 0.16
CA ILE A 443 -3.29 -18.48 1.26
C ILE A 443 -2.04 -17.76 0.78
N SER A 444 -1.60 -16.75 1.53
CA SER A 444 -0.30 -16.12 1.34
C SER A 444 0.69 -16.58 2.41
N LEU A 445 1.94 -16.74 2.01
CA LEU A 445 3.07 -17.12 2.86
C LEU A 445 4.28 -16.27 2.50
N ALA A 446 4.96 -15.70 3.47
CA ALA A 446 6.21 -14.99 3.28
C ALA A 446 7.27 -15.51 4.25
N ASN A 447 8.32 -16.18 3.73
CA ASN A 447 9.49 -16.61 4.50
C ASN A 447 10.57 -15.55 4.42
N ILE A 448 10.76 -14.79 5.51
CA ILE A 448 11.72 -13.69 5.58
C ILE A 448 13.18 -14.14 5.79
N SER A 449 13.44 -15.41 6.07
CA SER A 449 14.82 -15.90 6.23
C SER A 449 15.61 -15.77 4.94
N LEU A 450 16.84 -15.25 5.02
CA LEU A 450 17.70 -15.06 3.86
C LEU A 450 18.30 -16.36 3.33
N ASP A 451 18.43 -17.39 4.16
CA ASP A 451 19.17 -18.60 3.87
C ASP A 451 18.46 -19.91 4.24
N THR A 452 17.44 -19.85 5.07
CA THR A 452 16.81 -21.06 5.62
C THR A 452 15.42 -21.27 5.02
N PRO A 453 15.22 -22.34 4.20
CA PRO A 453 13.89 -22.78 3.80
C PRO A 453 13.14 -23.35 5.01
N CYS A 454 11.82 -23.44 4.92
CA CYS A 454 11.02 -24.07 5.96
C CYS A 454 9.94 -24.99 5.38
N GLU A 455 9.47 -25.93 6.19
CA GLU A 455 8.26 -26.71 5.88
C GLU A 455 7.08 -26.09 6.62
N VAL A 456 6.00 -25.79 5.88
CA VAL A 456 4.75 -25.28 6.45
C VAL A 456 3.69 -26.37 6.36
N GLU A 457 3.12 -26.72 7.49
CA GLU A 457 2.04 -27.69 7.58
C GLU A 457 0.74 -26.98 8.00
N PHE A 458 -0.25 -27.03 7.12
CA PHE A 458 -1.59 -26.51 7.39
C PHE A 458 -2.53 -27.64 7.78
N ASN A 459 -3.20 -27.47 8.90
CA ASN A 459 -4.40 -28.21 9.22
C ASN A 459 -5.59 -27.45 8.62
N LEU A 460 -6.22 -28.05 7.61
CA LEU A 460 -7.33 -27.45 6.85
C LEU A 460 -8.71 -27.71 7.47
N ASN A 461 -8.75 -28.40 8.62
CA ASN A 461 -9.99 -28.81 9.30
C ASN A 461 -10.96 -29.53 8.33
N ASP A 462 -12.19 -29.01 8.17
CA ASP A 462 -13.20 -29.58 7.30
C ASP A 462 -13.07 -29.20 5.81
N ASN A 463 -12.15 -28.31 5.48
CA ASN A 463 -11.86 -27.95 4.09
C ASN A 463 -11.07 -29.10 3.42
N LYS A 464 -11.66 -29.75 2.42
CA LYS A 464 -11.06 -30.87 1.68
C LYS A 464 -10.78 -30.47 0.23
N PRO A 465 -9.80 -29.59 -0.02
CA PRO A 465 -9.50 -29.18 -1.38
C PRO A 465 -9.00 -30.36 -2.22
N LYS A 466 -9.39 -30.41 -3.48
CA LYS A 466 -8.98 -31.43 -4.44
C LYS A 466 -7.66 -31.11 -5.12
N ALA A 467 -7.37 -29.81 -5.27
CA ALA A 467 -6.16 -29.37 -5.96
C ALA A 467 -5.58 -28.13 -5.30
N VAL A 468 -4.27 -27.97 -5.44
CA VAL A 468 -3.55 -26.73 -5.07
C VAL A 468 -2.74 -26.26 -6.27
N THR A 469 -2.87 -24.98 -6.57
CA THR A 469 -1.99 -24.24 -7.46
C THR A 469 -1.27 -23.16 -6.67
N GLY A 470 -0.13 -22.68 -7.16
CA GLY A 470 0.62 -21.67 -6.46
C GLY A 470 1.47 -20.82 -7.38
N THR A 471 1.75 -19.61 -6.91
CA THR A 471 2.68 -18.67 -7.52
C THR A 471 3.73 -18.28 -6.47
N LEU A 472 4.98 -18.19 -6.89
CA LEU A 472 6.13 -17.86 -6.04
C LEU A 472 6.84 -16.64 -6.59
N LEU A 473 7.12 -15.69 -5.72
CA LEU A 473 8.05 -14.60 -5.94
C LEU A 473 9.28 -14.85 -5.07
N THR A 474 10.46 -14.92 -5.67
CA THR A 474 11.74 -15.16 -4.99
C THR A 474 12.89 -14.52 -5.76
N CYS A 475 14.06 -14.45 -5.15
CA CYS A 475 15.24 -13.80 -5.70
C CYS A 475 16.51 -14.60 -5.37
N LYS A 476 17.58 -14.36 -6.11
CA LYS A 476 18.90 -14.86 -5.78
C LYS A 476 19.50 -14.06 -4.62
N ASN A 477 19.49 -12.74 -4.74
CA ASN A 477 19.93 -11.81 -3.69
C ASN A 477 18.75 -10.95 -3.25
N ILE A 478 18.70 -10.62 -1.98
CA ILE A 478 17.59 -9.83 -1.42
C ILE A 478 17.52 -8.40 -1.99
N ASN A 479 18.63 -7.93 -2.59
CA ASN A 479 18.73 -6.64 -3.27
C ASN A 479 18.27 -6.70 -4.74
N ASP A 480 17.93 -7.87 -5.27
CA ASP A 480 17.48 -8.00 -6.66
C ASP A 480 16.24 -7.14 -6.91
N TYR A 481 16.22 -6.47 -8.05
CA TYR A 481 15.19 -5.54 -8.49
C TYR A 481 15.00 -5.59 -10.00
N ASN A 482 13.94 -5.02 -10.50
CA ASN A 482 13.68 -4.88 -11.93
C ASN A 482 14.14 -3.49 -12.40
N SER A 483 14.94 -3.45 -13.46
CA SER A 483 15.39 -2.22 -14.11
C SER A 483 14.88 -2.15 -15.56
N PHE A 484 15.06 -1.01 -16.22
CA PHE A 484 14.68 -0.87 -17.63
C PHE A 484 15.47 -1.81 -18.54
N GLU A 485 16.75 -2.10 -18.18
CA GLU A 485 17.62 -3.04 -18.91
C GLU A 485 17.29 -4.50 -18.58
N HIS A 486 16.85 -4.76 -17.36
CA HIS A 486 16.54 -6.11 -16.84
C HIS A 486 15.16 -6.14 -16.16
N PRO A 487 14.06 -6.02 -16.94
CA PRO A 487 12.71 -5.82 -16.39
C PRO A 487 12.11 -7.05 -15.70
N ASN A 488 12.73 -8.22 -15.82
CA ASN A 488 12.21 -9.50 -15.33
C ASN A 488 13.16 -10.23 -14.38
N THR A 489 14.06 -9.52 -13.70
CA THR A 489 14.98 -10.11 -12.71
C THR A 489 14.22 -10.76 -11.55
N VAL A 490 13.17 -10.08 -11.07
CA VAL A 490 12.27 -10.57 -10.03
C VAL A 490 10.87 -10.65 -10.62
N GLN A 491 10.38 -11.86 -10.86
CA GLN A 491 9.06 -12.09 -11.44
C GLN A 491 8.39 -13.32 -10.84
N PRO A 492 7.06 -13.38 -10.80
CA PRO A 492 6.33 -14.55 -10.32
C PRO A 492 6.55 -15.78 -11.21
N ILE A 493 6.76 -16.91 -10.57
CA ILE A 493 6.87 -18.22 -11.23
C ILE A 493 5.85 -19.21 -10.66
N ALA A 494 5.53 -20.27 -11.43
CA ALA A 494 4.66 -21.32 -10.94
C ALA A 494 5.32 -22.05 -9.75
N PHE A 495 4.58 -22.18 -8.65
CA PHE A 495 5.05 -22.83 -7.43
C PHE A 495 4.59 -24.28 -7.34
N LYS A 496 5.55 -25.21 -7.26
CA LYS A 496 5.31 -26.67 -7.20
C LYS A 496 5.61 -27.28 -5.83
N GLY A 497 5.95 -26.45 -4.83
CA GLY A 497 6.35 -26.88 -3.48
C GLY A 497 5.18 -27.24 -2.55
N ALA A 498 3.94 -27.10 -3.00
CA ALA A 498 2.74 -27.38 -2.20
C ALA A 498 2.11 -28.72 -2.57
N LYS A 499 1.74 -29.52 -1.56
CA LYS A 499 1.08 -30.82 -1.73
C LYS A 499 -0.03 -31.03 -0.70
N ILE A 500 -1.17 -31.53 -1.16
CA ILE A 500 -2.30 -31.91 -0.31
C ILE A 500 -2.21 -33.40 -0.02
N SER A 501 -2.40 -33.79 1.24
CA SER A 501 -2.54 -35.18 1.67
C SER A 501 -3.63 -35.25 2.74
N LYS A 502 -4.76 -35.89 2.42
CA LYS A 502 -5.95 -35.89 3.29
C LYS A 502 -6.38 -34.46 3.63
N ASN A 503 -6.41 -34.13 4.92
CA ASN A 503 -6.80 -32.80 5.43
C ASN A 503 -5.59 -31.89 5.71
N THR A 504 -4.40 -32.24 5.22
CA THR A 504 -3.16 -31.49 5.46
C THR A 504 -2.61 -30.95 4.15
N LEU A 505 -2.29 -29.67 4.12
CA LEU A 505 -1.49 -29.05 3.08
C LEU A 505 -0.06 -28.91 3.60
N ARG A 506 0.91 -29.46 2.89
CA ARG A 506 2.34 -29.31 3.16
C ARG A 506 2.99 -28.45 2.10
N VAL A 507 3.78 -27.48 2.55
CA VAL A 507 4.44 -26.51 1.69
C VAL A 507 5.93 -26.47 2.02
N LYS A 508 6.78 -26.77 1.03
CA LYS A 508 8.23 -26.54 1.11
C LYS A 508 8.49 -25.13 0.64
N LEU A 509 8.60 -24.19 1.59
CA LEU A 509 8.73 -22.77 1.31
C LEU A 509 10.22 -22.38 1.26
N PRO A 510 10.76 -21.93 0.12
CA PRO A 510 12.15 -21.51 0.02
C PRO A 510 12.48 -20.32 0.94
N ALA A 511 13.76 -20.11 1.22
CA ALA A 511 14.23 -18.85 1.79
C ALA A 511 13.93 -17.68 0.83
N LYS A 512 13.86 -16.45 1.31
CA LYS A 512 13.63 -15.23 0.51
C LYS A 512 12.46 -15.38 -0.47
N SER A 513 11.30 -15.84 0.03
CA SER A 513 10.18 -16.13 -0.86
C SER A 513 8.83 -15.68 -0.33
N ILE A 514 7.98 -15.26 -1.26
CA ILE A 514 6.56 -14.96 -1.05
C ILE A 514 5.78 -15.91 -1.96
N ALA A 515 4.90 -16.70 -1.39
CA ALA A 515 4.07 -17.63 -2.13
C ALA A 515 2.59 -17.31 -1.92
N VAL A 516 1.79 -17.39 -2.98
CA VAL A 516 0.33 -17.37 -2.89
C VAL A 516 -0.20 -18.67 -3.46
N LEU A 517 -1.01 -19.36 -2.67
CA LEU A 517 -1.61 -20.65 -2.99
C LEU A 517 -3.10 -20.48 -3.18
N LYS A 518 -3.65 -21.22 -4.14
CA LYS A 518 -5.09 -21.31 -4.38
C LYS A 518 -5.52 -22.78 -4.29
N LEU A 519 -6.42 -23.05 -3.35
CA LEU A 519 -6.96 -24.39 -3.11
C LEU A 519 -8.37 -24.44 -3.69
N ASN A 520 -8.55 -25.33 -4.66
CA ASN A 520 -9.83 -25.55 -5.32
C ASN A 520 -10.55 -26.76 -4.68
N GLN A 521 -11.87 -26.64 -4.51
CA GLN A 521 -12.73 -27.69 -3.96
C GLN A 521 -13.08 -28.77 -4.98
#